data_17c9f46e6e74f9333b35dcede57f2be2
#
_entry.id   17c9f46e6e74f9333b35dcede57f2be2
#
_cell.length_a   1.000
_cell.length_b   1.000
_cell.length_c   1.000
_cell.angle_alpha   90.00
_cell.angle_beta   90.00
_cell.angle_gamma   90.00
#
_symmetry.space_group_name_H-M   'P 1'
#
loop_
_entity.id
_entity.type
_entity.pdbx_description
1 polymer ?
#
loop_
_entity_poly.entity_id
_entity_poly.type
_entity_poly.pdbx_seq_one_letter_code
_entity_poly.pdbx_strand_id
1 'polypeptide(L)'
;MSDISKYIQNRAERDAEFSKSYYVGYANFKIGVLLRQAREAAGLTQDEVAQRLNTKKAAISRIENHADDVRLSTIWRYAEAVGAHLQIRLSNSPRI
;
A
#
# COMPACT_ATOMS: atom_id res chain seq x y z
N MET A 1 -14.99 -2.80 7.19
CA MET A 1 -14.72 -1.40 7.16
C MET A 1 -15.94 -0.50 7.29
N SER A 2 -17.05 -1.05 7.62
CA SER A 2 -18.29 -0.29 7.56
C SER A 2 -18.34 0.89 8.53
N ASP A 3 -17.88 0.71 9.75
CA ASP A 3 -17.99 1.77 10.74
C ASP A 3 -17.16 2.99 10.40
N ILE A 4 -15.92 2.77 9.97
CA ILE A 4 -15.06 3.86 9.59
C ILE A 4 -15.54 4.50 8.30
N SER A 5 -15.96 3.70 7.35
CA SER A 5 -16.50 4.22 6.10
C SER A 5 -17.72 5.08 6.33
N LYS A 6 -18.56 4.62 7.22
CA LYS A 6 -19.78 5.34 7.54
C LYS A 6 -19.49 6.68 8.20
N TYR A 7 -18.56 6.66 9.13
CA TYR A 7 -18.18 7.89 9.81
C TYR A 7 -17.60 8.90 8.83
N ILE A 8 -16.72 8.45 7.96
CA ILE A 8 -16.10 9.31 6.96
C ILE A 8 -17.17 9.83 6.01
N GLN A 9 -18.10 9.01 5.65
CA GLN A 9 -19.18 9.40 4.75
C GLN A 9 -20.06 10.47 5.36
N ASN A 10 -20.36 10.36 6.65
CA ASN A 10 -21.15 11.37 7.32
C ASN A 10 -20.44 12.71 7.33
N ARG A 11 -19.16 12.70 7.53
CA ARG A 11 -18.39 13.92 7.45
C ARG A 11 -18.31 14.41 6.01
N ALA A 12 -18.31 13.49 5.07
CA ALA A 12 -18.19 13.81 3.67
C ALA A 12 -19.38 14.58 3.14
N GLU A 13 -20.51 14.48 3.79
CA GLU A 13 -21.65 15.32 3.42
C GLU A 13 -21.30 16.80 3.52
N ARG A 14 -20.31 17.11 4.34
CA ARG A 14 -19.86 18.47 4.53
C ARG A 14 -18.47 18.71 3.97
N ASP A 15 -17.71 17.63 3.73
CA ASP A 15 -16.34 17.77 3.27
C ASP A 15 -15.90 16.49 2.58
N ALA A 16 -16.47 16.23 1.43
CA ALA A 16 -16.20 15.00 0.68
C ALA A 16 -14.74 14.90 0.26
N GLU A 17 -14.15 16.01 -0.16
CA GLU A 17 -12.77 16.02 -0.62
C GLU A 17 -11.82 15.63 0.48
N PHE A 18 -12.02 16.20 1.65
CA PHE A 18 -11.15 15.90 2.79
C PHE A 18 -11.22 14.42 3.16
N SER A 19 -12.42 13.87 3.27
CA SER A 19 -12.60 12.48 3.65
C SER A 19 -11.91 11.55 2.67
N LYS A 20 -12.09 11.81 1.39
CA LYS A 20 -11.55 10.98 0.35
C LYS A 20 -10.02 10.98 0.36
N SER A 21 -9.44 12.17 0.43
CA SER A 21 -7.98 12.31 0.45
C SER A 21 -7.36 11.64 1.65
N TYR A 22 -7.97 11.85 2.81
CA TYR A 22 -7.44 11.27 4.03
C TYR A 22 -7.45 9.74 3.97
N TYR A 23 -8.53 9.17 3.50
CA TYR A 23 -8.68 7.73 3.46
C TYR A 23 -7.70 7.08 2.50
N VAL A 24 -7.56 7.65 1.33
CA VAL A 24 -6.62 7.12 0.32
C VAL A 24 -5.19 7.24 0.83
N GLY A 25 -4.85 8.36 1.45
CA GLY A 25 -3.50 8.55 1.99
C GLY A 25 -3.14 7.53 3.04
N TYR A 26 -4.08 7.20 3.91
CA TYR A 26 -3.83 6.20 4.93
C TYR A 26 -3.61 4.82 4.33
N ALA A 27 -4.42 4.45 3.34
CA ALA A 27 -4.30 3.15 2.70
C ALA A 27 -2.95 2.98 2.02
N ASN A 28 -2.48 4.04 1.33
CA ASN A 28 -1.20 3.98 0.63
C ASN A 28 -0.03 3.88 1.61
N PHE A 29 -0.12 4.61 2.70
CA PHE A 29 0.91 4.52 3.73
C PHE A 29 0.99 3.09 4.28
N LYS A 30 -0.16 2.49 4.51
CA LYS A 30 -0.21 1.14 5.05
C LYS A 30 0.39 0.12 4.10
N ILE A 31 0.15 0.27 2.81
CA ILE A 31 0.71 -0.64 1.82
C ILE A 31 2.23 -0.61 1.88
N GLY A 32 2.82 0.58 1.87
CA GLY A 32 4.28 0.70 1.94
C GLY A 32 4.86 0.08 3.19
N VAL A 33 4.20 0.28 4.32
CA VAL A 33 4.64 -0.30 5.59
C VAL A 33 4.57 -1.83 5.53
N LEU A 34 3.51 -2.36 4.96
CA LEU A 34 3.37 -3.82 4.86
C LEU A 34 4.44 -4.42 3.98
N LEU A 35 4.78 -3.74 2.88
CA LEU A 35 5.84 -4.22 1.99
C LEU A 35 7.17 -4.23 2.71
N ARG A 36 7.49 -3.16 3.43
CA ARG A 36 8.74 -3.11 4.17
C ARG A 36 8.79 -4.19 5.25
N GLN A 37 7.68 -4.40 5.94
CA GLN A 37 7.63 -5.44 6.97
C GLN A 37 7.86 -6.82 6.36
N ALA A 38 7.32 -7.07 5.19
CA ALA A 38 7.54 -8.34 4.52
C ALA A 38 9.01 -8.52 4.15
N ARG A 39 9.64 -7.44 3.68
CA ARG A 39 11.07 -7.48 3.38
C ARG A 39 11.89 -7.79 4.63
N GLU A 40 11.60 -7.09 5.71
CA GLU A 40 12.34 -7.27 6.95
C GLU A 40 12.13 -8.66 7.54
N ALA A 41 10.92 -9.17 7.43
CA ALA A 41 10.62 -10.52 7.90
C ALA A 41 11.40 -11.57 7.10
N ALA A 42 11.69 -11.29 5.84
CA ALA A 42 12.49 -12.17 5.01
C ALA A 42 13.98 -11.99 5.25
N GLY A 43 14.38 -11.04 6.10
CA GLY A 43 15.78 -10.79 6.39
C GLY A 43 16.53 -10.12 5.26
N LEU A 44 15.81 -9.37 4.42
CA LEU A 44 16.42 -8.77 3.23
C LEU A 44 16.60 -7.28 3.40
N THR A 45 17.70 -6.76 2.86
CA THR A 45 17.92 -5.33 2.77
C THR A 45 17.27 -4.79 1.52
N GLN A 46 17.15 -3.46 1.46
CA GLN A 46 16.66 -2.82 0.25
C GLN A 46 17.56 -3.12 -0.95
N ASP A 47 18.88 -3.16 -0.72
CA ASP A 47 19.81 -3.49 -1.80
C ASP A 47 19.58 -4.90 -2.33
N GLU A 48 19.31 -5.84 -1.45
CA GLU A 48 19.09 -7.22 -1.87
C GLU A 48 17.80 -7.35 -2.69
N VAL A 49 16.76 -6.65 -2.29
CA VAL A 49 15.53 -6.66 -3.08
C VAL A 49 15.76 -5.98 -4.41
N ALA A 50 16.52 -4.88 -4.41
CA ALA A 50 16.85 -4.20 -5.66
C ALA A 50 17.55 -5.14 -6.63
N GLN A 51 18.47 -5.96 -6.13
CA GLN A 51 19.14 -6.94 -6.98
C GLN A 51 18.16 -7.96 -7.55
N ARG A 52 17.27 -8.45 -6.72
CA ARG A 52 16.28 -9.43 -7.17
C ARG A 52 15.36 -8.87 -8.24
N LEU A 53 15.06 -7.57 -8.15
CA LEU A 53 14.20 -6.91 -9.11
C LEU A 53 14.96 -6.25 -10.25
N ASN A 54 16.28 -6.41 -10.25
CA ASN A 54 17.13 -5.82 -11.27
C ASN A 54 16.93 -4.31 -11.37
N THR A 55 16.98 -3.66 -10.22
CA THR A 55 16.78 -2.23 -10.14
C THR A 55 17.71 -1.65 -9.07
N LYS A 56 17.48 -0.41 -8.68
CA LYS A 56 18.34 0.28 -7.74
C LYS A 56 17.65 0.42 -6.39
N LYS A 57 18.45 0.57 -5.34
CA LYS A 57 17.96 0.75 -3.99
C LYS A 57 16.95 1.89 -3.90
N ALA A 58 17.20 2.98 -4.64
CA ALA A 58 16.29 4.13 -4.61
C ALA A 58 14.88 3.75 -5.06
N ALA A 59 14.79 2.82 -6.01
CA ALA A 59 13.49 2.37 -6.48
C ALA A 59 12.77 1.59 -5.39
N ILE A 60 13.49 0.79 -4.63
CA ILE A 60 12.89 0.03 -3.53
C ILE A 60 12.41 0.96 -2.44
N SER A 61 13.23 1.96 -2.10
CA SER A 61 12.84 2.95 -1.12
C SER A 61 11.57 3.68 -1.55
N ARG A 62 11.46 4.01 -2.84
CA ARG A 62 10.28 4.67 -3.34
C ARG A 62 9.04 3.80 -3.22
N ILE A 63 9.17 2.51 -3.51
CA ILE A 63 8.05 1.59 -3.38
C ILE A 63 7.55 1.58 -1.93
N GLU A 64 8.46 1.57 -0.99
CA GLU A 64 8.09 1.49 0.43
C GLU A 64 7.55 2.80 0.98
N ASN A 65 8.01 3.93 0.46
CA ASN A 65 7.65 5.23 1.01
C ASN A 65 6.61 5.99 0.19
N HIS A 66 6.42 5.59 -1.07
CA HIS A 66 5.51 6.30 -1.97
C HIS A 66 4.72 5.28 -2.79
N ALA A 67 4.08 4.35 -2.09
CA ALA A 67 3.34 3.27 -2.75
C ALA A 67 2.21 3.78 -3.63
N ASP A 68 1.70 4.97 -3.34
CA ASP A 68 0.63 5.57 -4.12
C ASP A 68 1.08 5.96 -5.54
N ASP A 69 2.38 6.02 -5.74
CA ASP A 69 2.95 6.42 -7.03
C ASP A 69 3.61 5.25 -7.73
N VAL A 70 3.20 4.04 -7.39
CA VAL A 70 3.84 2.83 -7.89
C VAL A 70 2.77 1.96 -8.53
N ARG A 71 3.12 1.38 -9.67
CA ARG A 71 2.20 0.49 -10.38
C ARG A 71 1.92 -0.77 -9.56
N LEU A 72 0.71 -1.25 -9.68
CA LEU A 72 0.34 -2.49 -9.00
C LEU A 72 1.25 -3.65 -9.41
N SER A 73 1.62 -3.70 -10.68
CA SER A 73 2.50 -4.76 -11.15
C SER A 73 3.87 -4.71 -10.47
N THR A 74 4.35 -3.50 -10.16
CA THR A 74 5.61 -3.36 -9.45
C THR A 74 5.48 -3.82 -8.00
N ILE A 75 4.37 -3.49 -7.36
CA ILE A 75 4.11 -3.95 -6.00
C ILE A 75 4.03 -5.47 -5.97
N TRP A 76 3.39 -6.06 -6.96
CA TRP A 76 3.30 -7.50 -7.08
C TRP A 76 4.70 -8.13 -7.17
N ARG A 77 5.55 -7.57 -8.03
CA ARG A 77 6.90 -8.09 -8.20
C ARG A 77 7.74 -7.93 -6.93
N TYR A 78 7.54 -6.82 -6.23
CA TYR A 78 8.23 -6.61 -4.96
C TYR A 78 7.82 -7.71 -3.96
N ALA A 79 6.53 -7.97 -3.84
CA ALA A 79 6.05 -8.99 -2.92
C ALA A 79 6.66 -10.36 -3.24
N GLU A 80 6.68 -10.71 -4.51
CA GLU A 80 7.27 -11.97 -4.93
C GLU A 80 8.75 -12.04 -4.57
N ALA A 81 9.46 -10.93 -4.74
CA ALA A 81 10.89 -10.90 -4.48
C ALA A 81 11.23 -11.15 -3.02
N VAL A 82 10.33 -10.79 -2.11
CA VAL A 82 10.58 -11.00 -0.68
C VAL A 82 9.87 -12.25 -0.16
N GLY A 83 9.34 -13.08 -1.07
CA GLY A 83 8.70 -14.32 -0.67
C GLY A 83 7.33 -14.13 -0.05
N ALA A 84 6.72 -12.98 -0.24
CA ALA A 84 5.39 -12.71 0.26
C ALA A 84 4.38 -12.98 -0.85
N HIS A 85 3.12 -13.03 -0.46
CA HIS A 85 2.05 -13.29 -1.40
C HIS A 85 1.07 -12.13 -1.35
N LEU A 86 1.00 -11.39 -2.45
CA LEU A 86 0.10 -10.25 -2.54
C LEU A 86 -1.31 -10.73 -2.84
N GLN A 87 -2.24 -10.32 -2.01
CA GLN A 87 -3.64 -10.60 -2.23
C GLN A 87 -4.39 -9.29 -2.25
N ILE A 88 -5.25 -9.14 -3.24
CA ILE A 88 -6.09 -7.95 -3.35
C ILE A 88 -7.53 -8.42 -3.25
N ARG A 89 -8.26 -7.75 -2.39
CA ARG A 89 -9.63 -8.11 -2.15
C ARG A 89 -10.49 -6.88 -2.32
N LEU A 90 -11.50 -7.02 -3.13
CA LEU A 90 -12.51 -5.99 -3.30
C LEU A 90 -13.80 -6.49 -2.69
N SER A 91 -14.45 -5.63 -1.97
CA SER A 91 -15.77 -5.94 -1.46
C SER A 91 -16.61 -4.70 -1.58
N ASN A 92 -17.89 -4.88 -1.85
CA ASN A 92 -18.79 -3.76 -1.91
C ASN A 92 -18.91 -3.15 -0.53
N SER A 93 -18.81 -1.84 -0.48
CA SER A 93 -19.08 -1.16 0.78
C SER A 93 -20.54 -1.38 1.12
N PRO A 94 -20.83 -1.66 2.40
CA PRO A 94 -22.24 -1.72 2.79
C PRO A 94 -22.92 -0.41 2.48
N ARG A 95 -24.06 -0.48 1.87
CA ARG A 95 -24.86 0.71 1.62
C ARG A 95 -25.65 0.96 2.87
N ILE A 96 -25.47 2.13 3.34
CA ILE A 96 -26.09 2.44 4.62
C ILE A 96 -27.45 3.08 4.43
#